data_a4aae6527d43ac7f5c5fef1e9a23b9b0
#
_entry.id   a4aae6527d43ac7f5c5fef1e9a23b9b0
#
_cell.length_a   1.000
_cell.length_b   1.000
_cell.length_c   1.000
_cell.angle_alpha   90.00
_cell.angle_beta   90.00
_cell.angle_gamma   90.00
#
_symmetry.space_group_name_H-M   'P 1'
#
loop_
_entity.id
_entity.type
_entity.pdbx_description
1 polymer ?
#
loop_
_entity_poly.entity_id
_entity_poly.type
_entity_poly.pdbx_seq_one_letter_code
_entity_poly.pdbx_strand_id
1 'polypeptide(L)'
;MNYKILPTKEFSKDFNRLDKQFQERIKNKIEKVAEDPVRYKHLHYDLSGSCRLWIGKLRIIFSYDSNKKEIYLEKIVFGHKYK
;
A
#
# COMPACT_ATOMS: atom_id res chain seq x y z
N MET A 1 17.49 -4.29 -0.85
CA MET A 1 17.45 -3.01 -0.26
C MET A 1 16.06 -2.52 -0.08
N ASN A 2 15.75 -2.04 1.11
CA ASN A 2 14.38 -1.61 1.37
C ASN A 2 14.14 -0.18 0.97
N TYR A 3 12.96 0.06 0.45
CA TYR A 3 12.53 1.42 0.14
C TYR A 3 12.02 2.06 1.43
N LYS A 4 12.11 3.37 1.48
CA LYS A 4 11.58 4.10 2.62
C LYS A 4 10.07 4.21 2.45
N ILE A 5 9.33 3.90 3.50
CA ILE A 5 7.87 3.91 3.45
C ILE A 5 7.35 5.26 3.91
N LEU A 6 6.60 5.92 3.04
CA LEU A 6 6.09 7.27 3.32
C LEU A 6 4.57 7.30 3.17
N PRO A 7 3.84 7.17 4.27
CA PRO A 7 2.38 7.24 4.20
C PRO A 7 1.90 8.67 4.06
N THR A 8 0.86 8.85 3.26
CA THR A 8 0.21 10.15 3.15
C THR A 8 -0.71 10.35 4.35
N LYS A 9 -1.20 11.55 4.50
CA LYS A 9 -2.15 11.86 5.57
C LYS A 9 -3.43 11.06 5.40
N GLU A 10 -3.88 10.93 4.18
CA GLU A 10 -5.09 10.18 3.89
C GLU A 10 -4.93 8.72 4.29
N PHE A 11 -3.80 8.12 3.93
CA PHE A 11 -3.52 6.75 4.27
C PHE A 11 -3.48 6.58 5.79
N SER A 12 -2.77 7.45 6.48
CA SER A 12 -2.62 7.36 7.93
C SER A 12 -3.96 7.46 8.64
N LYS A 13 -4.82 8.32 8.16
CA LYS A 13 -6.13 8.50 8.72
C LYS A 13 -6.96 7.24 8.61
N ASP A 14 -6.95 6.62 7.44
CA ASP A 14 -7.70 5.39 7.24
C ASP A 14 -7.09 4.22 8.02
N PHE A 15 -5.79 4.17 8.05
CA PHE A 15 -5.07 3.11 8.76
C PHE A 15 -5.40 3.13 10.25
N ASN A 16 -5.46 4.32 10.83
CA ASN A 16 -5.73 4.45 12.25
C ASN A 16 -7.15 4.04 12.64
N ARG A 17 -8.03 3.97 11.68
CA ARG A 17 -9.39 3.56 11.94
C ARG A 17 -9.58 2.05 11.92
N LEU A 18 -8.60 1.31 11.42
CA LEU A 18 -8.69 -0.13 11.35
C LEU A 18 -8.34 -0.75 12.69
N ASP A 19 -8.86 -1.95 12.92
CA ASP A 19 -8.50 -2.61 14.15
C ASP A 19 -7.06 -3.13 14.06
N LYS A 20 -6.52 -3.51 15.16
CA LYS A 20 -5.14 -3.88 15.26
C LYS A 20 -4.74 -5.03 14.38
N GLN A 21 -5.59 -5.99 14.23
CA GLN A 21 -5.30 -7.14 13.40
C GLN A 21 -5.05 -6.73 11.96
N PHE A 22 -5.90 -5.86 11.43
CA PHE A 22 -5.72 -5.38 10.07
C PHE A 22 -4.49 -4.50 9.94
N GLN A 23 -4.24 -3.67 10.94
CA GLN A 23 -3.05 -2.81 10.92
C GLN A 23 -1.78 -3.64 10.84
N GLU A 24 -1.73 -4.73 11.59
CA GLU A 24 -0.58 -5.61 11.56
C GLU A 24 -0.41 -6.29 10.22
N ARG A 25 -1.49 -6.76 9.65
CA ARG A 25 -1.43 -7.41 8.35
C ARG A 25 -0.97 -6.46 7.27
N ILE A 26 -1.47 -5.25 7.29
CA ILE A 26 -1.08 -4.23 6.32
C ILE A 26 0.39 -3.89 6.48
N LYS A 27 0.81 -3.68 7.70
CA LYS A 27 2.19 -3.34 7.98
C LYS A 27 3.14 -4.42 7.48
N ASN A 28 2.86 -5.67 7.78
CA ASN A 28 3.70 -6.77 7.36
C ASN A 28 3.79 -6.88 5.86
N LYS A 29 2.66 -6.70 5.19
CA LYS A 29 2.62 -6.80 3.75
C LYS A 29 3.37 -5.66 3.08
N ILE A 30 3.20 -4.46 3.61
CA ILE A 30 3.88 -3.31 3.06
C ILE A 30 5.39 -3.42 3.23
N GLU A 31 5.83 -3.98 4.34
CA GLU A 31 7.26 -4.18 4.54
C GLU A 31 7.84 -5.12 3.50
N LYS A 32 7.09 -6.13 3.12
CA LYS A 32 7.52 -7.02 2.08
C LYS A 32 7.55 -6.34 0.72
N VAL A 33 6.56 -5.53 0.44
CA VAL A 33 6.51 -4.79 -0.81
C VAL A 33 7.68 -3.82 -0.88
N ALA A 34 8.02 -3.21 0.25
CA ALA A 34 9.09 -2.23 0.30
C ALA A 34 10.46 -2.83 0.01
N GLU A 35 10.59 -4.14 0.14
CA GLU A 35 11.85 -4.79 -0.20
C GLU A 35 12.09 -4.75 -1.71
N ASP A 36 11.01 -4.85 -2.49
CA ASP A 36 11.14 -4.85 -3.94
C ASP A 36 9.81 -4.49 -4.59
N PRO A 37 9.44 -3.22 -4.57
CA PRO A 37 8.13 -2.84 -5.10
C PRO A 37 8.00 -3.05 -6.61
N VAL A 38 9.10 -3.12 -7.33
CA VAL A 38 9.05 -3.36 -8.76
C VAL A 38 8.37 -4.68 -9.10
N ARG A 39 8.53 -5.68 -8.25
CA ARG A 39 7.91 -6.95 -8.47
C ARG A 39 6.40 -6.87 -8.56
N TYR A 40 5.81 -5.94 -7.83
CA TYR A 40 4.35 -5.84 -7.73
C TYR A 40 3.73 -5.04 -8.85
N LYS A 41 4.54 -4.33 -9.60
CA LYS A 41 4.07 -3.56 -10.74
C LYS A 41 3.38 -4.43 -11.78
N HIS A 42 3.96 -5.58 -12.06
CA HIS A 42 3.44 -6.44 -13.10
C HIS A 42 2.09 -7.04 -12.75
N LEU A 43 1.80 -7.14 -11.49
CA LEU A 43 0.56 -7.77 -11.08
C LEU A 43 -0.59 -6.79 -10.93
N HIS A 44 -0.28 -5.58 -10.48
CA HIS A 44 -1.34 -4.68 -10.07
C HIS A 44 -1.16 -3.24 -10.49
N TYR A 45 -0.41 -3.03 -11.54
CA TYR A 45 -0.12 -1.68 -11.99
C TYR A 45 -1.26 -1.17 -12.88
N ASP A 46 -1.69 0.07 -12.69
CA ASP A 46 -2.71 0.64 -13.56
C ASP A 46 -2.14 1.82 -14.35
N LEU A 47 -2.97 2.39 -15.21
CA LEU A 47 -2.52 3.44 -16.13
C LEU A 47 -2.16 4.75 -15.45
N SER A 48 -2.59 4.94 -14.24
CA SER A 48 -2.29 6.19 -13.54
C SER A 48 -0.93 6.15 -12.86
N GLY A 49 -0.23 5.04 -12.96
CA GLY A 49 1.08 4.92 -12.33
C GLY A 49 1.02 4.45 -10.90
N SER A 50 -0.15 4.04 -10.46
CA SER A 50 -0.31 3.52 -9.10
C SER A 50 -0.36 2.01 -9.10
N CYS A 51 0.05 1.43 -8.00
CA CYS A 51 -0.01 0.00 -7.80
C CYS A 51 -1.10 -0.31 -6.78
N ARG A 52 -1.65 -1.50 -6.87
CA ARG A 52 -2.67 -1.94 -5.94
C ARG A 52 -2.23 -3.20 -5.25
N LEU A 53 -2.49 -3.26 -3.97
CA LEU A 53 -2.13 -4.42 -3.19
C LEU A 53 -3.36 -4.86 -2.41
N TRP A 54 -3.82 -6.08 -2.63
CA TRP A 54 -4.99 -6.59 -1.94
C TRP A 54 -4.62 -7.24 -0.64
N ILE A 55 -5.33 -6.92 0.42
CA ILE A 55 -5.17 -7.56 1.71
C ILE A 55 -6.58 -7.86 2.19
N GLY A 56 -7.00 -9.10 2.02
CA GLY A 56 -8.38 -9.45 2.32
C GLY A 56 -9.31 -8.64 1.44
N LYS A 57 -10.19 -7.88 2.04
CA LYS A 57 -11.13 -7.05 1.29
C LYS A 57 -10.63 -5.63 1.09
N LEU A 58 -9.46 -5.34 1.61
CA LEU A 58 -8.91 -4.01 1.50
C LEU A 58 -7.94 -3.93 0.33
N ARG A 59 -7.85 -2.75 -0.24
CA ARG A 59 -6.94 -2.51 -1.34
C ARG A 59 -6.06 -1.32 -0.97
N ILE A 60 -4.77 -1.53 -1.01
CA ILE A 60 -3.81 -0.47 -0.70
C ILE A 60 -3.32 0.10 -2.01
N ILE A 61 -3.48 1.40 -2.16
CA ILE A 61 -2.99 2.08 -3.36
C ILE A 61 -1.66 2.72 -3.02
N PHE A 62 -0.65 2.40 -3.80
CA PHE A 62 0.67 2.95 -3.55
C PHE A 62 1.39 3.25 -4.85
N SER A 63 2.41 4.07 -4.77
CA SER A 63 3.31 4.32 -5.88
C SER A 63 4.73 4.29 -5.32
N TYR A 64 5.71 4.33 -6.18
CA TYR A 64 7.08 4.28 -5.71
C TYR A 64 8.01 4.99 -6.68
N ASP A 65 9.17 5.39 -6.17
CA ASP A 65 10.20 6.04 -6.96
C ASP A 65 11.48 5.23 -6.77
N SER A 66 11.90 4.51 -7.80
CA SER A 66 13.06 3.64 -7.68
C SER A 66 14.37 4.40 -7.62
N ASN A 67 14.41 5.64 -8.08
CA ASN A 67 15.59 6.44 -7.97
C ASN A 67 15.84 6.91 -6.54
N LYS A 68 14.76 7.33 -5.88
CA LYS A 68 14.85 7.77 -4.50
C LYS A 68 14.69 6.65 -3.52
N LYS A 69 14.28 5.48 -3.99
CA LYS A 69 14.02 4.33 -3.13
C LYS A 69 12.97 4.67 -2.08
N GLU A 70 11.87 5.23 -2.56
CA GLU A 70 10.75 5.60 -1.70
C GLU A 70 9.47 4.96 -2.20
N ILE A 71 8.61 4.59 -1.28
CA ILE A 71 7.30 4.07 -1.61
C ILE A 71 6.27 4.94 -0.90
N TYR A 72 5.25 5.37 -1.64
CA TYR A 72 4.25 6.29 -1.12
C TYR A 72 2.94 5.56 -0.95
N LEU A 73 2.45 5.49 0.27
CA LEU A 73 1.18 4.83 0.55
C LEU A 73 0.09 5.88 0.43
N GLU A 74 -0.69 5.77 -0.63
CA GLU A 74 -1.61 6.85 -0.98
C GLU A 74 -2.95 6.75 -0.29
N LYS A 75 -3.55 5.59 -0.27
CA LYS A 75 -4.81 5.44 0.42
C LYS A 75 -5.21 3.98 0.56
N ILE A 76 -6.20 3.74 1.39
CA ILE A 76 -6.79 2.43 1.58
C ILE A 76 -8.19 2.48 1.02
N VAL A 77 -8.50 1.54 0.13
CA VAL A 77 -9.82 1.47 -0.46
C VAL A 77 -10.50 0.24 0.07
N PHE A 78 -11.66 0.41 0.66
CA PHE A 78 -12.43 -0.71 1.18
C PHE A 78 -13.23 -1.34 0.05
N GLY A 79 -13.48 -2.62 0.16
CA GLY A 79 -14.25 -3.30 -0.83
C GLY A 79 -15.67 -2.74 -0.87
N HIS A 80 -16.29 -2.81 -2.05
CA HIS A 80 -17.58 -2.19 -2.15
C HIS A 80 -18.64 -2.87 -1.33
N LYS A 81 -18.40 -4.03 -0.83
CA LYS A 81 -19.29 -4.62 0.02
C LYS A 81 -19.30 -4.06 1.37
N TYR A 82 -18.43 -3.24 1.61
CA TYR A 82 -18.24 -2.61 2.78
C TYR A 82 -19.13 -1.51 2.82
N LYS A 83 -20.17 -1.47 2.83
CA LYS A 83 -20.98 -0.34 2.81
C LYS A 83 -21.48 0.04 4.10
#